data_7926233930e89a7a9924536ce0a1a443
#
_entry.id   7926233930e89a7a9924536ce0a1a443
#
_cell.length_a   1.000
_cell.length_b   1.000
_cell.length_c   1.000
_cell.angle_alpha   90.00
_cell.angle_beta   90.00
_cell.angle_gamma   90.00
#
_symmetry.space_group_name_H-M   'P 1'
#
loop_
_entity.id
_entity.type
_entity.pdbx_description
1 polymer ?
#
loop_
_entity_poly.entity_id
_entity_poly.type
_entity_poly.pdbx_seq_one_letter_code
_entity_poly.pdbx_strand_id
1 'polypeptide(L)'
;MTLTRLTPEDYITTRWSGGATTELLIRPRDAAYAQRAFLCRISSATVELDESTFTPLPDYDRLIATLEGEIDLIHDGGDSIHLRPYEVHAFDGGSDTRCQGRCRDFNLMLRKDRATGSLRAMTGDGPCPLSPGTRTALLYCVSGSCTAAGVPLAPGESLLLEDVDVPVLSLRGDPQARLMLAEITV
;
A
#
# COMPACT_ATOMS: atom_id res chain seq x y z
N MET A 1 -14.63 8.22 14.10
CA MET A 1 -14.11 7.71 12.79
C MET A 1 -14.61 8.60 11.65
N THR A 2 -13.70 9.04 10.77
CA THR A 2 -14.03 9.78 9.54
C THR A 2 -13.78 8.88 8.33
N LEU A 3 -14.69 8.87 7.36
CA LEU A 3 -14.59 8.12 6.12
C LEU A 3 -14.48 9.10 4.95
N THR A 4 -13.44 8.94 4.14
CA THR A 4 -13.22 9.76 2.94
C THR A 4 -12.99 8.83 1.75
N ARG A 5 -13.86 8.90 0.73
CA ARG A 5 -13.60 8.24 -0.54
C ARG A 5 -12.57 9.08 -1.31
N LEU A 6 -11.53 8.43 -1.79
CA LEU A 6 -10.51 9.00 -2.65
C LEU A 6 -10.60 8.35 -4.03
N THR A 7 -10.46 9.17 -5.05
CA THR A 7 -10.50 8.79 -6.46
C THR A 7 -9.14 9.02 -7.12
N PRO A 8 -8.89 8.53 -8.34
CA PRO A 8 -7.65 8.81 -9.05
C PRO A 8 -7.30 10.30 -9.18
N GLU A 9 -8.29 11.19 -9.09
CA GLU A 9 -8.10 12.64 -9.15
C GLU A 9 -7.49 13.22 -7.85
N ASP A 10 -7.62 12.50 -6.74
CA ASP A 10 -7.07 12.89 -5.44
C ASP A 10 -5.62 12.45 -5.23
N TYR A 11 -5.07 11.64 -6.15
CA TYR A 11 -3.73 11.08 -6.05
C TYR A 11 -2.71 11.87 -6.86
N ILE A 12 -1.45 11.77 -6.43
CA ILE A 12 -0.33 12.41 -7.14
C ILE A 12 0.47 11.32 -7.86
N THR A 13 0.51 11.40 -9.19
CA THR A 13 1.31 10.48 -10.01
C THR A 13 2.55 11.16 -10.53
N THR A 14 3.71 10.55 -10.27
CA THR A 14 5.02 10.99 -10.75
C THR A 14 5.59 9.93 -11.69
N ARG A 15 6.03 10.34 -12.88
CA ARG A 15 6.75 9.50 -13.83
C ARG A 15 8.25 9.54 -13.59
N TRP A 16 8.90 8.40 -13.79
CA TRP A 16 10.34 8.23 -13.73
C TRP A 16 10.80 7.31 -14.88
N SER A 17 12.10 7.11 -15.06
CA SER A 17 12.66 6.38 -16.21
C SER A 17 12.21 4.91 -16.35
N GLY A 18 11.75 4.30 -15.26
CA GLY A 18 11.32 2.89 -15.22
C GLY A 18 9.84 2.68 -14.99
N GLY A 19 9.01 3.75 -15.04
CA GLY A 19 7.57 3.62 -14.85
C GLY A 19 6.91 4.84 -14.23
N ALA A 20 5.92 4.61 -13.39
CA ALA A 20 5.18 5.67 -12.69
C ALA A 20 4.84 5.23 -11.26
N THR A 21 4.84 6.18 -10.34
CA THR A 21 4.39 5.97 -8.97
C THR A 21 3.23 6.90 -8.64
N THR A 22 2.14 6.33 -8.18
CA THR A 22 0.95 7.04 -7.70
C THR A 22 0.97 7.03 -6.17
N GLU A 23 1.07 8.20 -5.57
CA GLU A 23 0.96 8.39 -4.12
C GLU A 23 -0.51 8.46 -3.73
N LEU A 24 -0.95 7.49 -2.89
CA LEU A 24 -2.33 7.36 -2.44
C LEU A 24 -2.53 8.08 -1.09
N LEU A 25 -1.52 8.07 -0.25
CA LEU A 25 -1.54 8.70 1.07
C LEU A 25 -0.11 9.04 1.52
N ILE A 26 0.07 10.22 2.10
CA ILE A 26 1.27 10.58 2.89
C ILE A 26 0.83 11.28 4.17
N ARG A 27 1.55 11.08 5.28
CA ARG A 27 1.29 11.75 6.56
C ARG A 27 2.60 12.29 7.17
N PRO A 28 2.60 13.52 7.72
CA PRO A 28 1.50 14.48 7.65
C PRO A 28 1.15 14.88 6.20
N ARG A 29 -0.01 15.50 5.99
CA ARG A 29 -0.54 15.80 4.64
C ARG A 29 0.32 16.77 3.82
N ASP A 30 1.09 17.60 4.49
CA ASP A 30 2.01 18.59 3.91
C ASP A 30 3.44 18.04 3.71
N ALA A 31 3.67 16.76 4.07
CA ALA A 31 4.95 16.11 3.84
C ALA A 31 5.17 15.85 2.33
N ALA A 32 6.43 15.93 1.92
CA ALA A 32 6.84 15.53 0.58
C ALA A 32 7.78 14.32 0.66
N TYR A 33 7.58 13.34 -0.23
CA TYR A 33 8.42 12.13 -0.29
C TYR A 33 9.92 12.46 -0.40
N ALA A 34 10.28 13.49 -1.17
CA ALA A 34 11.67 13.90 -1.37
C ALA A 34 12.38 14.35 -0.08
N GLN A 35 11.65 14.87 0.88
CA GLN A 35 12.19 15.36 2.16
C GLN A 35 12.51 14.25 3.16
N ARG A 36 12.00 13.03 2.93
CA ARG A 36 12.20 11.87 3.84
C ARG A 36 11.82 12.15 5.29
N ALA A 37 10.79 12.99 5.52
CA ALA A 37 10.34 13.42 6.83
C ALA A 37 8.89 13.03 7.14
N PHE A 38 8.31 12.10 6.37
CA PHE A 38 6.94 11.63 6.58
C PHE A 38 6.88 10.51 7.66
N LEU A 39 5.71 10.34 8.27
CA LEU A 39 5.44 9.26 9.24
C LEU A 39 5.04 7.96 8.52
N CYS A 40 4.16 8.07 7.54
CA CYS A 40 3.78 6.94 6.70
C CYS A 40 3.47 7.40 5.28
N ARG A 41 3.62 6.48 4.33
CA ARG A 41 3.27 6.70 2.93
C ARG A 41 2.73 5.42 2.30
N ILE A 42 1.65 5.55 1.55
CA ILE A 42 1.07 4.48 0.74
C ILE A 42 1.17 4.90 -0.72
N SER A 43 1.68 4.03 -1.56
CA SER A 43 1.81 4.26 -3.00
C SER A 43 1.65 2.98 -3.80
N SER A 44 1.30 3.13 -5.07
CA SER A 44 1.33 2.06 -6.06
C SER A 44 2.22 2.49 -7.20
N ALA A 45 3.12 1.62 -7.64
CA ALA A 45 3.99 1.90 -8.77
C ALA A 45 3.80 0.86 -9.89
N THR A 46 3.85 1.33 -11.13
CA THR A 46 4.02 0.48 -12.30
C THR A 46 5.49 0.47 -12.66
N VAL A 47 6.10 -0.71 -12.65
CA VAL A 47 7.52 -0.93 -12.99
C VAL A 47 7.58 -1.61 -14.34
N GLU A 48 8.15 -0.91 -15.33
CA GLU A 48 8.23 -1.33 -16.74
C GLU A 48 9.60 -1.93 -17.11
N LEU A 49 10.55 -1.90 -16.19
CA LEU A 49 11.90 -2.46 -16.35
C LEU A 49 11.96 -3.90 -15.87
N ASP A 50 12.75 -4.73 -16.54
CA ASP A 50 13.02 -6.11 -16.11
C ASP A 50 13.87 -6.16 -14.83
N GLU A 51 14.66 -5.13 -14.57
CA GLU A 51 15.45 -4.96 -13.34
C GLU A 51 15.34 -3.52 -12.85
N SER A 52 15.23 -3.34 -11.55
CA SER A 52 15.24 -2.04 -10.88
C SER A 52 15.87 -2.15 -9.49
N THR A 53 16.26 -1.00 -8.93
CA THR A 53 16.73 -0.91 -7.55
C THR A 53 15.83 0.03 -6.78
N PHE A 54 15.56 -0.31 -5.52
CA PHE A 54 14.79 0.56 -4.66
C PHE A 54 15.70 1.63 -4.03
N THR A 55 15.17 2.82 -3.89
CA THR A 55 15.86 3.87 -3.13
C THR A 55 15.96 3.45 -1.66
N PRO A 56 17.17 3.38 -1.07
CA PRO A 56 17.33 3.09 0.34
C PRO A 56 16.69 4.17 1.22
N LEU A 57 15.94 3.72 2.21
CA LEU A 57 15.24 4.55 3.19
C LEU A 57 15.50 4.01 4.61
N PRO A 58 16.69 4.27 5.19
CA PRO A 58 17.12 3.61 6.44
C PRO A 58 16.21 3.93 7.64
N ASP A 59 15.48 5.04 7.61
CA ASP A 59 14.56 5.43 8.65
C ASP A 59 13.16 4.79 8.54
N TYR A 60 12.95 3.88 7.59
CA TYR A 60 11.62 3.33 7.30
C TYR A 60 11.63 1.81 7.25
N ASP A 61 10.57 1.21 7.80
CA ASP A 61 10.15 -0.14 7.47
C ASP A 61 9.22 -0.10 6.26
N ARG A 62 9.31 -1.11 5.40
CA ARG A 62 8.53 -1.20 4.18
C ARG A 62 7.77 -2.51 4.10
N LEU A 63 6.52 -2.43 3.65
CA LEU A 63 5.71 -3.58 3.26
C LEU A 63 5.32 -3.41 1.79
N ILE A 64 5.58 -4.44 1.00
CA ILE A 64 5.30 -4.44 -0.44
C ILE A 64 4.46 -5.65 -0.82
N ALA A 65 3.57 -5.47 -1.77
CA ALA A 65 2.88 -6.55 -2.48
C ALA A 65 2.84 -6.22 -3.97
N THR A 66 2.81 -7.22 -4.84
CA THR A 66 2.45 -6.99 -6.23
C THR A 66 0.93 -7.08 -6.38
N LEU A 67 0.36 -6.22 -7.23
CA LEU A 67 -1.04 -6.25 -7.64
C LEU A 67 -1.19 -6.99 -8.97
N GLU A 68 -0.19 -6.84 -9.82
CA GLU A 68 -0.06 -7.46 -11.15
C GLU A 68 1.40 -7.81 -11.39
N GLY A 69 1.66 -8.95 -12.02
CA GLY A 69 3.02 -9.46 -12.25
C GLY A 69 3.64 -10.09 -11.01
N GLU A 70 4.72 -10.81 -11.23
CA GLU A 70 5.53 -11.47 -10.19
C GLU A 70 6.92 -10.84 -10.18
N ILE A 71 7.54 -10.73 -9.02
CA ILE A 71 8.87 -10.18 -8.86
C ILE A 71 9.73 -11.02 -7.95
N ASP A 72 11.04 -10.92 -8.15
CA ASP A 72 12.04 -11.42 -7.24
C ASP A 72 12.76 -10.26 -6.55
N LEU A 73 12.76 -10.25 -5.22
CA LEU A 73 13.45 -9.28 -4.40
C LEU A 73 14.73 -9.87 -3.82
N ILE A 74 15.83 -9.15 -3.90
CA ILE A 74 17.12 -9.51 -3.33
C ILE A 74 17.57 -8.37 -2.43
N HIS A 75 17.67 -8.63 -1.13
CA HIS A 75 18.12 -7.65 -0.14
C HIS A 75 19.59 -7.92 0.23
N ASP A 76 20.42 -6.88 0.17
CA ASP A 76 21.83 -6.90 0.61
C ASP A 76 22.66 -8.06 0.00
N GLY A 77 22.33 -8.47 -1.25
CA GLY A 77 22.98 -9.58 -1.94
C GLY A 77 22.67 -10.97 -1.39
N GLY A 78 21.63 -11.10 -0.55
CA GLY A 78 21.15 -12.36 0.00
C GLY A 78 20.34 -13.20 -0.97
N ASP A 79 19.55 -14.13 -0.42
CA ASP A 79 18.69 -15.01 -1.21
C ASP A 79 17.54 -14.25 -1.87
N SER A 80 17.12 -14.75 -3.04
CA SER A 80 15.97 -14.21 -3.76
C SER A 80 14.66 -14.57 -3.08
N ILE A 81 13.79 -13.59 -2.90
CA ILE A 81 12.44 -13.73 -2.36
C ILE A 81 11.44 -13.51 -3.49
N HIS A 82 10.77 -14.59 -3.91
CA HIS A 82 9.75 -14.54 -4.96
C HIS A 82 8.41 -14.08 -4.39
N LEU A 83 7.81 -13.06 -5.01
CA LEU A 83 6.48 -12.54 -4.65
C LEU A 83 5.50 -12.73 -5.80
N ARG A 84 4.41 -13.41 -5.50
CA ARG A 84 3.23 -13.51 -6.37
C ARG A 84 2.23 -12.41 -6.05
N PRO A 85 1.28 -12.14 -6.95
CA PRO A 85 0.24 -11.15 -6.69
C PRO A 85 -0.45 -11.35 -5.34
N TYR A 86 -0.56 -10.25 -4.60
CA TYR A 86 -1.18 -10.16 -3.26
C TYR A 86 -0.42 -10.81 -2.11
N GLU A 87 0.75 -11.39 -2.34
CA GLU A 87 1.68 -11.79 -1.28
C GLU A 87 2.40 -10.53 -0.74
N VAL A 88 2.42 -10.39 0.58
CA VAL A 88 3.04 -9.23 1.25
C VAL A 88 4.38 -9.62 1.81
N HIS A 89 5.41 -8.82 1.51
CA HIS A 89 6.74 -8.94 2.07
C HIS A 89 7.12 -7.69 2.85
N ALA A 90 7.62 -7.87 4.07
CA ALA A 90 8.10 -6.79 4.94
C ALA A 90 9.64 -6.80 4.99
N PHE A 91 10.26 -5.64 4.90
CA PHE A 91 11.72 -5.50 4.90
C PHE A 91 12.17 -4.14 5.42
N ASP A 92 13.45 -4.07 5.82
CA ASP A 92 14.10 -2.82 6.20
C ASP A 92 14.28 -1.93 4.96
N GLY A 93 13.71 -0.74 4.99
CA GLY A 93 13.84 0.21 3.88
C GLY A 93 15.27 0.68 3.62
N GLY A 94 16.20 0.48 4.57
CA GLY A 94 17.62 0.78 4.42
C GLY A 94 18.41 -0.26 3.64
N SER A 95 17.85 -1.47 3.43
CA SER A 95 18.50 -2.54 2.66
C SER A 95 18.75 -2.13 1.21
N ASP A 96 19.89 -2.54 0.66
CA ASP A 96 20.14 -2.49 -0.79
C ASP A 96 19.26 -3.53 -1.48
N THR A 97 18.16 -3.06 -2.06
CA THR A 97 17.12 -3.94 -2.61
C THR A 97 17.12 -3.87 -4.12
N ARG A 98 17.35 -5.02 -4.75
CA ARG A 98 17.18 -5.24 -6.19
C ARG A 98 15.85 -5.94 -6.43
N CYS A 99 15.17 -5.52 -7.49
CA CYS A 99 13.92 -6.10 -7.94
C CYS A 99 14.08 -6.59 -9.38
N GLN A 100 13.74 -7.84 -9.63
CA GLN A 100 13.67 -8.44 -10.96
C GLN A 100 12.21 -8.73 -11.29
N GLY A 101 11.79 -8.32 -12.48
CA GLY A 101 10.42 -8.49 -12.96
C GLY A 101 9.66 -7.18 -13.08
N ARG A 102 8.72 -7.18 -14.03
CA ARG A 102 7.79 -6.07 -14.28
C ARG A 102 6.54 -6.28 -13.45
N CYS A 103 6.05 -5.24 -12.81
CA CYS A 103 4.88 -5.37 -11.95
C CYS A 103 4.12 -4.05 -11.81
N ARG A 104 2.96 -4.17 -11.24
CA ARG A 104 2.29 -3.09 -10.51
C ARG A 104 2.33 -3.45 -9.03
N ASP A 105 2.97 -2.63 -8.22
CA ASP A 105 3.10 -2.86 -6.78
C ASP A 105 2.14 -2.02 -5.94
N PHE A 106 2.07 -2.36 -4.66
CA PHE A 106 1.47 -1.58 -3.60
C PHE A 106 2.44 -1.55 -2.41
N ASN A 107 2.78 -0.37 -1.94
CA ASN A 107 3.86 -0.16 -0.98
C ASN A 107 3.38 0.66 0.20
N LEU A 108 3.60 0.17 1.43
CA LEU A 108 3.40 0.89 2.68
C LEU A 108 4.78 1.14 3.30
N MET A 109 5.10 2.40 3.56
CA MET A 109 6.32 2.85 4.23
C MET A 109 5.95 3.44 5.58
N LEU A 110 6.64 3.01 6.65
CA LEU A 110 6.38 3.39 8.03
C LEU A 110 7.69 3.90 8.66
N ARG A 111 7.65 5.10 9.25
CA ARG A 111 8.83 5.64 9.93
C ARG A 111 9.12 4.82 11.19
N LYS A 112 10.33 4.28 11.28
CA LYS A 112 10.81 3.50 12.44
C LYS A 112 10.62 4.30 13.73
N ASP A 113 10.28 3.62 14.81
CA ASP A 113 10.04 4.19 16.15
C ASP A 113 8.91 5.23 16.25
N ARG A 114 8.20 5.52 15.15
CA ARG A 114 7.14 6.53 15.10
C ARG A 114 5.82 6.03 14.54
N ALA A 115 5.85 5.05 13.67
CA ALA A 115 4.67 4.46 13.07
C ALA A 115 4.83 2.94 12.95
N THR A 116 3.75 2.21 13.18
CA THR A 116 3.64 0.77 12.93
C THR A 116 2.42 0.51 12.06
N GLY A 117 2.35 -0.66 11.43
CA GLY A 117 1.21 -0.98 10.60
C GLY A 117 1.28 -2.34 9.95
N SER A 118 0.27 -2.64 9.18
CA SER A 118 0.15 -3.88 8.41
C SER A 118 -0.38 -3.62 7.01
N LEU A 119 -0.09 -4.55 6.12
CA LEU A 119 -0.59 -4.58 4.75
C LEU A 119 -1.14 -5.97 4.48
N ARG A 120 -2.32 -6.08 3.88
CA ARG A 120 -2.89 -7.36 3.49
C ARG A 120 -3.89 -7.23 2.35
N ALA A 121 -4.04 -8.33 1.60
CA ALA A 121 -5.05 -8.45 0.57
C ALA A 121 -6.41 -8.87 1.17
N MET A 122 -7.49 -8.38 0.57
CA MET A 122 -8.87 -8.66 0.96
C MET A 122 -9.71 -8.99 -0.28
N THR A 123 -10.82 -9.68 -0.06
CA THR A 123 -11.89 -9.85 -1.06
C THR A 123 -12.98 -8.80 -0.87
N GLY A 124 -13.79 -8.57 -1.89
CA GLY A 124 -14.81 -7.50 -1.90
C GLY A 124 -16.08 -7.78 -1.11
N ASP A 125 -16.18 -8.93 -0.44
CA ASP A 125 -17.37 -9.30 0.32
C ASP A 125 -17.01 -9.95 1.66
N GLY A 126 -17.78 -9.65 2.71
CA GLY A 126 -17.63 -10.22 4.05
C GLY A 126 -17.07 -9.22 5.08
N PRO A 127 -16.76 -9.70 6.28
CA PRO A 127 -16.20 -8.86 7.33
C PRO A 127 -14.73 -8.51 7.03
N CYS A 128 -14.37 -7.26 7.28
CA CYS A 128 -13.00 -6.76 7.22
C CYS A 128 -12.57 -6.34 8.64
N PRO A 129 -12.01 -7.26 9.45
CA PRO A 129 -11.55 -6.93 10.78
C PRO A 129 -10.37 -5.96 10.71
N LEU A 130 -10.32 -5.00 11.63
CA LEU A 130 -9.21 -4.06 11.77
C LEU A 130 -8.36 -4.46 12.98
N SER A 131 -7.06 -4.28 12.85
CA SER A 131 -6.11 -4.60 13.92
C SER A 131 -6.32 -3.68 15.12
N PRO A 132 -6.18 -4.19 16.36
CA PRO A 132 -6.27 -3.35 17.54
C PRO A 132 -5.25 -2.20 17.49
N GLY A 133 -5.69 -0.99 17.81
CA GLY A 133 -4.83 0.19 17.82
C GLY A 133 -4.69 0.89 16.47
N THR A 134 -5.29 0.37 15.39
CA THR A 134 -5.33 1.07 14.11
C THR A 134 -5.97 2.45 14.28
N ARG A 135 -5.25 3.50 13.86
CA ARG A 135 -5.73 4.89 13.87
C ARG A 135 -6.13 5.36 12.49
N THR A 136 -5.37 4.94 11.49
CA THR A 136 -5.63 5.25 10.09
C THR A 136 -5.63 3.94 9.29
N ALA A 137 -6.58 3.79 8.37
CA ALA A 137 -6.58 2.69 7.43
C ALA A 137 -6.91 3.20 6.02
N LEU A 138 -6.32 2.58 5.01
CA LEU A 138 -6.66 2.80 3.61
C LEU A 138 -7.05 1.47 2.98
N LEU A 139 -8.29 1.38 2.52
CA LEU A 139 -8.79 0.24 1.75
C LEU A 139 -8.82 0.64 0.27
N TYR A 140 -7.93 0.07 -0.54
CA TYR A 140 -7.78 0.36 -1.96
C TYR A 140 -8.41 -0.75 -2.80
N CYS A 141 -9.30 -0.39 -3.72
CA CYS A 141 -9.91 -1.32 -4.66
C CYS A 141 -8.98 -1.52 -5.87
N VAL A 142 -8.47 -2.74 -6.01
CA VAL A 142 -7.57 -3.12 -7.12
C VAL A 142 -8.37 -3.54 -8.34
N SER A 143 -9.37 -4.39 -8.15
CA SER A 143 -10.21 -4.90 -9.23
C SER A 143 -11.61 -5.30 -8.72
N GLY A 144 -12.58 -5.38 -9.62
CA GLY A 144 -13.99 -5.60 -9.26
C GLY A 144 -14.60 -4.35 -8.64
N SER A 145 -15.63 -4.53 -7.81
CA SER A 145 -16.26 -3.42 -7.07
C SER A 145 -16.83 -3.92 -5.75
N CYS A 146 -16.84 -3.06 -4.77
CA CYS A 146 -17.48 -3.33 -3.49
C CYS A 146 -18.02 -2.06 -2.84
N THR A 147 -18.83 -2.24 -1.80
CA THR A 147 -19.25 -1.18 -0.88
C THR A 147 -18.59 -1.45 0.47
N ALA A 148 -17.79 -0.52 0.95
CA ALA A 148 -17.11 -0.61 2.24
C ALA A 148 -17.71 0.41 3.21
N ALA A 149 -18.23 -0.05 4.34
CA ALA A 149 -18.92 0.81 5.31
C ALA A 149 -19.98 1.74 4.68
N GLY A 150 -20.71 1.27 3.67
CA GLY A 150 -21.72 2.04 2.93
C GLY A 150 -21.17 2.93 1.80
N VAL A 151 -19.85 3.00 1.60
CA VAL A 151 -19.21 3.79 0.54
C VAL A 151 -18.87 2.88 -0.65
N PRO A 152 -19.39 3.14 -1.87
CA PRO A 152 -19.04 2.37 -3.05
C PRO A 152 -17.62 2.66 -3.51
N LEU A 153 -16.89 1.60 -3.90
CA LEU A 153 -15.52 1.66 -4.43
C LEU A 153 -15.44 0.92 -5.76
N ALA A 154 -14.88 1.59 -6.75
CA ALA A 154 -14.51 1.03 -8.04
C ALA A 154 -12.98 0.84 -8.13
N PRO A 155 -12.47 0.10 -9.14
CA PRO A 155 -11.03 -0.08 -9.32
C PRO A 155 -10.28 1.25 -9.40
N GLY A 156 -9.19 1.37 -8.66
CA GLY A 156 -8.39 2.58 -8.56
C GLY A 156 -8.84 3.57 -7.47
N GLU A 157 -9.97 3.33 -6.82
CA GLU A 157 -10.46 4.16 -5.72
C GLU A 157 -10.09 3.58 -4.35
N SER A 158 -10.08 4.42 -3.33
CA SER A 158 -9.88 3.98 -1.97
C SER A 158 -10.84 4.62 -0.96
N LEU A 159 -11.02 3.93 0.16
CA LEU A 159 -11.65 4.46 1.36
C LEU A 159 -10.58 4.72 2.41
N LEU A 160 -10.39 5.99 2.74
CA LEU A 160 -9.55 6.40 3.85
C LEU A 160 -10.39 6.49 5.12
N LEU A 161 -9.91 5.81 6.17
CA LEU A 161 -10.47 5.86 7.51
C LEU A 161 -9.49 6.58 8.43
N GLU A 162 -9.97 7.60 9.12
CA GLU A 162 -9.19 8.35 10.13
C GLU A 162 -9.93 8.30 11.48
N ASP A 163 -9.19 8.28 12.58
CA ASP A 163 -9.71 8.10 13.94
C ASP A 163 -10.59 6.85 14.06
N VAL A 164 -10.01 5.73 13.64
CA VAL A 164 -10.69 4.43 13.63
C VAL A 164 -11.14 4.06 15.04
N ASP A 165 -12.43 3.76 15.18
CA ASP A 165 -13.10 3.44 16.46
C ASP A 165 -13.96 2.17 16.38
N VAL A 166 -13.90 1.44 15.26
CA VAL A 166 -14.62 0.18 15.05
C VAL A 166 -13.64 -0.98 14.82
N PRO A 167 -13.94 -2.19 15.33
CA PRO A 167 -13.06 -3.33 15.15
C PRO A 167 -13.25 -4.04 13.80
N VAL A 168 -14.34 -3.77 13.07
CA VAL A 168 -14.68 -4.47 11.84
C VAL A 168 -15.42 -3.53 10.89
N LEU A 169 -15.02 -3.53 9.61
CA LEU A 169 -15.80 -2.93 8.53
C LEU A 169 -16.63 -4.02 7.84
N SER A 170 -17.77 -3.64 7.29
CA SER A 170 -18.58 -4.50 6.43
C SER A 170 -18.23 -4.20 4.96
N LEU A 171 -17.82 -5.24 4.23
CA LEU A 171 -17.66 -5.21 2.79
C LEU A 171 -18.85 -5.95 2.16
N ARG A 172 -19.39 -5.38 1.09
CA ARG A 172 -20.46 -5.99 0.30
C ARG A 172 -20.23 -5.74 -1.18
N GLY A 173 -20.17 -6.79 -1.97
CA GLY A 173 -19.98 -6.64 -3.41
C GLY A 173 -19.54 -7.92 -4.08
N ASP A 174 -18.68 -7.78 -5.08
CA ASP A 174 -18.15 -8.91 -5.84
C ASP A 174 -17.16 -9.71 -4.97
N PRO A 175 -17.43 -11.00 -4.67
CA PRO A 175 -16.48 -11.85 -3.95
C PRO A 175 -15.14 -12.03 -4.70
N GLN A 176 -15.10 -11.79 -6.02
CA GLN A 176 -13.89 -11.84 -6.84
C GLN A 176 -13.13 -10.51 -6.83
N ALA A 177 -13.72 -9.43 -6.32
CA ALA A 177 -13.00 -8.16 -6.18
C ALA A 177 -11.77 -8.35 -5.29
N ARG A 178 -10.70 -7.65 -5.65
CA ARG A 178 -9.44 -7.64 -4.91
C ARG A 178 -9.19 -6.26 -4.33
N LEU A 179 -8.85 -6.23 -3.06
CA LEU A 179 -8.57 -5.01 -2.32
C LEU A 179 -7.25 -5.16 -1.57
N MET A 180 -6.59 -4.03 -1.33
CA MET A 180 -5.46 -3.94 -0.40
C MET A 180 -5.88 -3.09 0.79
N LEU A 181 -5.67 -3.62 1.99
CA LEU A 181 -5.88 -2.90 3.25
C LEU A 181 -4.52 -2.58 3.87
N ALA A 182 -4.23 -1.29 4.02
CA ALA A 182 -3.11 -0.78 4.80
C ALA A 182 -3.64 -0.20 6.11
N GLU A 183 -3.12 -0.65 7.24
CA GLU A 183 -3.48 -0.20 8.58
C GLU A 183 -2.27 0.47 9.23
N ILE A 184 -2.48 1.59 9.92
CA ILE A 184 -1.42 2.41 10.47
C ILE A 184 -1.78 2.84 11.89
N THR A 185 -0.80 2.71 12.78
CA THR A 185 -0.79 3.23 14.15
C THR A 185 0.38 4.19 14.28
N VAL A 186 0.13 5.40 14.75
CA VAL A 186 1.10 6.48 15.04
C VAL A 186 0.94 6.94 16.47
#